data_2d5a9caf6d1c3f3f085beaa15cf8a4c6
#
_entry.id   2d5a9caf6d1c3f3f085beaa15cf8a4c6
#
_cell.length_a   1.000
_cell.length_b   1.000
_cell.length_c   1.000
_cell.angle_alpha   90.00
_cell.angle_beta   90.00
_cell.angle_gamma   90.00
#
_symmetry.space_group_name_H-M   'P 1'
#
loop_
_entity.id
_entity.type
_entity.pdbx_description
1 polymer ?
#
loop_
_entity_poly.entity_id
_entity_poly.type
_entity_poly.pdbx_seq_one_letter_code
_entity_poly.pdbx_strand_id
1 'polypeptide(L)'
;EWLSLREPADRAARDATLLARAAQVAGPEPVVLDLGCGTGSTLRTLGGHLPDTARWHLVDNDPALLERAATEAPGRATVHALDLRDLDALPLEGVTLVTASALLDLMPTEWIAALAARLAGAGLPFYAALSYDGIMRWEPELPRDVDITSAFNDHQRGDKGLGPALGPDAATMAARIFRDAGFDVH
;
A
#
# COMPACT_ATOMS: atom_id res chain seq x y z
N GLU A 1 -13.64 9.37 -9.28
CA GLU A 1 -14.75 9.81 -8.39
C GLU A 1 -14.80 8.97 -7.09
N TRP A 2 -14.84 7.62 -7.17
CA TRP A 2 -14.88 6.74 -5.99
C TRP A 2 -13.69 6.95 -5.04
N LEU A 3 -12.46 6.97 -5.55
CA LEU A 3 -11.26 7.17 -4.73
C LEU A 3 -11.28 8.49 -3.95
N SER A 4 -11.81 9.55 -4.54
CA SER A 4 -11.91 10.85 -3.86
C SER A 4 -12.99 10.87 -2.76
N LEU A 5 -14.04 10.08 -2.91
CA LEU A 5 -15.12 9.98 -1.89
C LEU A 5 -14.63 9.24 -0.63
N ARG A 6 -13.82 8.19 -0.79
CA ARG A 6 -13.33 7.40 0.35
C ARG A 6 -12.11 8.00 1.06
N GLU A 7 -11.38 8.91 0.42
CA GLU A 7 -10.10 9.42 0.94
C GLU A 7 -10.16 10.02 2.35
N PRO A 8 -11.21 10.78 2.78
CA PRO A 8 -11.31 11.25 4.15
C PRO A 8 -11.37 10.10 5.18
N ALA A 9 -12.11 9.03 4.86
CA ALA A 9 -12.19 7.84 5.69
C ALA A 9 -10.86 7.08 5.72
N ASP A 10 -10.22 6.91 4.57
CA ASP A 10 -8.91 6.28 4.44
C ASP A 10 -7.84 7.03 5.24
N ARG A 11 -7.88 8.35 5.22
CA ARG A 11 -6.97 9.17 6.01
C ARG A 11 -7.19 8.99 7.51
N ALA A 12 -8.44 8.98 7.96
CA ALA A 12 -8.81 8.78 9.35
C ALA A 12 -8.49 7.36 9.88
N ALA A 13 -8.49 6.36 9.00
CA ALA A 13 -8.19 4.97 9.34
C ALA A 13 -6.69 4.67 9.47
N ARG A 14 -5.80 5.57 9.03
CA ARG A 14 -4.35 5.36 9.18
C ARG A 14 -3.92 5.57 10.62
N ASP A 15 -3.12 4.64 11.16
CA ASP A 15 -2.49 4.81 12.47
C ASP A 15 -1.46 5.95 12.41
N ALA A 16 -1.69 6.97 13.24
CA ALA A 16 -0.85 8.18 13.25
C ALA A 16 0.59 7.89 13.74
N THR A 17 0.76 6.92 14.64
CA THR A 17 2.08 6.52 15.17
C THR A 17 2.90 5.84 14.10
N LEU A 18 2.29 4.89 13.37
CA LEU A 18 2.96 4.19 12.28
C LEU A 18 3.26 5.14 11.11
N LEU A 19 2.37 6.09 10.82
CA LEU A 19 2.59 7.10 9.79
C LEU A 19 3.78 8.00 10.13
N ALA A 20 3.87 8.47 11.39
CA ALA A 20 4.99 9.27 11.87
C ALA A 20 6.31 8.45 11.86
N ARG A 21 6.26 7.16 12.20
CA ARG A 21 7.41 6.27 12.12
C ARG A 21 7.87 6.06 10.67
N ALA A 22 6.94 5.88 9.73
CA ALA A 22 7.26 5.78 8.31
C ALA A 22 8.00 7.04 7.81
N ALA A 23 7.53 8.23 8.20
CA ALA A 23 8.20 9.48 7.90
C ALA A 23 9.61 9.56 8.50
N GLN A 24 9.77 9.09 9.74
CA GLN A 24 11.08 9.08 10.42
C GLN A 24 12.09 8.14 9.74
N VAL A 25 11.68 6.93 9.36
CA VAL A 25 12.58 5.96 8.73
C VAL A 25 12.91 6.32 7.28
N ALA A 26 12.11 7.14 6.62
CA ALA A 26 12.40 7.69 5.31
C ALA A 26 13.64 8.61 5.30
N GLY A 27 14.05 9.12 6.47
CA GLY A 27 15.24 9.92 6.64
C GLY A 27 15.10 11.39 6.22
N PRO A 28 16.21 12.16 6.24
CA PRO A 28 16.18 13.61 6.00
C PRO A 28 16.03 14.00 4.52
N GLU A 29 16.40 13.14 3.61
CA GLU A 29 16.27 13.34 2.15
C GLU A 29 15.40 12.22 1.55
N PRO A 30 14.09 12.20 1.83
CA PRO A 30 13.25 11.07 1.50
C PRO A 30 13.02 10.94 0.00
N VAL A 31 13.19 9.71 -0.48
CA VAL A 31 12.77 9.26 -1.81
C VAL A 31 11.80 8.10 -1.60
N VAL A 32 10.52 8.35 -1.80
CA VAL A 32 9.45 7.38 -1.52
C VAL A 32 9.01 6.70 -2.80
N LEU A 33 8.96 5.38 -2.80
CA LEU A 33 8.36 4.57 -3.86
C LEU A 33 6.98 4.10 -3.40
N ASP A 34 5.91 4.57 -4.06
CA ASP A 34 4.52 4.20 -3.73
C ASP A 34 3.97 3.20 -4.75
N LEU A 35 3.71 1.97 -4.30
CA LEU A 35 3.23 0.85 -5.11
C LEU A 35 1.71 0.87 -5.20
N GLY A 36 1.16 0.86 -6.42
CA GLY A 36 -0.27 0.99 -6.65
C GLY A 36 -0.77 2.35 -6.16
N CYS A 37 -0.09 3.42 -6.54
CA CYS A 37 -0.29 4.76 -5.98
C CYS A 37 -1.67 5.35 -6.24
N GLY A 38 -2.41 4.81 -7.21
CA GLY A 38 -3.72 5.32 -7.61
C GLY A 38 -3.66 6.83 -7.93
N THR A 39 -4.48 7.61 -7.26
CA THR A 39 -4.50 9.09 -7.39
C THR A 39 -3.58 9.81 -6.40
N GLY A 40 -2.64 9.10 -5.74
CA GLY A 40 -1.68 9.72 -4.82
C GLY A 40 -2.16 9.91 -3.39
N SER A 41 -3.06 9.07 -2.87
CA SER A 41 -3.56 9.17 -1.49
C SER A 41 -2.44 9.07 -0.46
N THR A 42 -1.48 8.16 -0.64
CA THR A 42 -0.32 8.03 0.25
C THR A 42 0.57 9.28 0.18
N LEU A 43 0.82 9.80 -1.02
CA LEU A 43 1.59 11.03 -1.23
C LEU A 43 0.96 12.20 -0.47
N ARG A 44 -0.36 12.41 -0.59
CA ARG A 44 -1.07 13.49 0.13
C ARG A 44 -1.03 13.32 1.64
N THR A 45 -1.11 12.08 2.13
CA THR A 45 -1.16 11.82 3.58
C THR A 45 0.24 11.82 4.20
N LEU A 46 1.14 10.99 3.69
CA LEU A 46 2.51 10.86 4.21
C LEU A 46 3.34 12.12 3.88
N GLY A 47 3.11 12.76 2.73
CA GLY A 47 3.82 13.96 2.32
C GLY A 47 3.70 15.11 3.32
N GLY A 48 2.58 15.21 4.05
CA GLY A 48 2.42 16.18 5.13
C GLY A 48 3.32 15.94 6.36
N HIS A 49 3.97 14.77 6.44
CA HIS A 49 4.91 14.39 7.50
C HIS A 49 6.38 14.39 7.02
N LEU A 50 6.62 14.66 5.75
CA LEU A 50 7.94 14.67 5.12
C LEU A 50 8.35 16.12 4.79
N PRO A 51 9.66 16.41 4.65
CA PRO A 51 10.11 17.71 4.17
C PRO A 51 9.64 17.98 2.74
N ASP A 52 9.47 19.26 2.38
CA ASP A 52 9.06 19.69 1.03
C ASP A 52 10.03 19.26 -0.08
N THR A 53 11.23 18.84 0.29
CA THR A 53 12.24 18.29 -0.63
C THR A 53 12.02 16.81 -0.97
N ALA A 54 11.06 16.13 -0.32
CA ALA A 54 10.75 14.73 -0.56
C ALA A 54 10.43 14.46 -2.03
N ARG A 55 11.07 13.44 -2.60
CA ARG A 55 10.84 12.98 -3.97
C ARG A 55 10.01 11.70 -3.96
N TRP A 56 9.30 11.48 -5.07
CA TRP A 56 8.36 10.38 -5.17
C TRP A 56 8.55 9.62 -6.50
N HIS A 57 8.59 8.31 -6.41
CA HIS A 57 8.37 7.39 -7.51
C HIS A 57 6.96 6.81 -7.34
N LEU A 58 6.06 7.12 -8.28
CA LEU A 58 4.67 6.70 -8.24
C LEU A 58 4.48 5.58 -9.26
N VAL A 59 4.14 4.39 -8.77
CA VAL A 59 3.95 3.20 -9.60
C VAL A 59 2.47 2.83 -9.64
N ASP A 60 1.93 2.71 -10.85
CA ASP A 60 0.59 2.18 -11.12
C ASP A 60 0.55 1.63 -12.55
N ASN A 61 -0.42 0.79 -12.87
CA ASN A 61 -0.63 0.30 -14.23
C ASN A 61 -1.62 1.15 -15.03
N ASP A 62 -2.31 2.11 -14.39
CA ASP A 62 -3.25 3.04 -15.04
C ASP A 62 -2.61 4.42 -15.25
N PRO A 63 -2.27 4.79 -16.52
CA PRO A 63 -1.67 6.08 -16.82
C PRO A 63 -2.53 7.28 -16.42
N ALA A 64 -3.86 7.16 -16.42
CA ALA A 64 -4.75 8.25 -16.05
C ALA A 64 -4.70 8.52 -14.53
N LEU A 65 -4.51 7.48 -13.71
CA LEU A 65 -4.29 7.63 -12.27
C LEU A 65 -2.92 8.26 -11.99
N LEU A 66 -1.88 7.82 -12.71
CA LEU A 66 -0.53 8.38 -12.59
C LEU A 66 -0.48 9.87 -12.96
N GLU A 67 -1.15 10.28 -14.02
CA GLU A 67 -1.24 11.69 -14.42
C GLU A 67 -1.85 12.54 -13.29
N ARG A 68 -2.92 12.06 -12.68
CA ARG A 68 -3.53 12.75 -11.52
C ARG A 68 -2.61 12.78 -10.31
N ALA A 69 -1.99 11.67 -9.97
CA ALA A 69 -1.09 11.58 -8.83
C ALA A 69 0.12 12.53 -8.98
N ALA A 70 0.66 12.67 -10.19
CA ALA A 70 1.80 13.54 -10.47
C ALA A 70 1.49 15.03 -10.20
N THR A 71 0.23 15.45 -10.34
CA THR A 71 -0.16 16.84 -10.05
C THR A 71 -0.04 17.22 -8.58
N GLU A 72 0.00 16.24 -7.66
CA GLU A 72 0.09 16.46 -6.22
C GLU A 72 1.52 16.84 -5.75
N ALA A 73 2.55 16.50 -6.54
CA ALA A 73 3.93 16.84 -6.23
C ALA A 73 4.67 17.34 -7.49
N PRO A 74 4.32 18.52 -8.03
CA PRO A 74 4.91 19.04 -9.27
C PRO A 74 6.42 19.16 -9.15
N GLY A 75 7.15 18.59 -10.13
CA GLY A 75 8.62 18.59 -10.18
C GLY A 75 9.32 17.70 -9.16
N ARG A 76 8.55 17.00 -8.29
CA ARG A 76 9.08 16.08 -7.28
C ARG A 76 8.57 14.64 -7.42
N ALA A 77 7.61 14.39 -8.30
CA ALA A 77 7.10 13.08 -8.62
C ALA A 77 7.58 12.60 -9.98
N THR A 78 8.09 11.38 -10.03
CA THR A 78 8.36 10.61 -11.25
C THR A 78 7.36 9.47 -11.32
N VAL A 79 6.65 9.36 -12.44
CA VAL A 79 5.65 8.32 -12.64
C VAL A 79 6.21 7.14 -13.40
N HIS A 80 5.78 5.94 -13.04
CA HIS A 80 6.17 4.69 -13.66
C HIS A 80 4.93 3.87 -13.99
N ALA A 81 4.58 3.77 -15.25
CA ALA A 81 3.51 2.90 -15.73
C ALA A 81 4.03 1.45 -15.75
N LEU A 82 3.92 0.76 -14.62
CA LEU A 82 4.45 -0.58 -14.42
C LEU A 82 3.35 -1.54 -13.94
N ASP A 83 3.44 -2.77 -14.41
CA ASP A 83 2.66 -3.88 -13.88
C ASP A 83 3.39 -4.46 -12.65
N LEU A 84 2.72 -4.49 -11.51
CA LEU A 84 3.28 -5.01 -10.27
C LEU A 84 3.55 -6.53 -10.30
N ARG A 85 3.18 -7.25 -11.39
CA ARG A 85 3.66 -8.61 -11.64
C ARG A 85 5.16 -8.65 -11.87
N ASP A 86 5.75 -7.59 -12.39
CA ASP A 86 7.19 -7.46 -12.61
C ASP A 86 7.84 -6.65 -11.48
N LEU A 87 8.14 -7.32 -10.37
CA LEU A 87 8.84 -6.69 -9.25
C LEU A 87 10.28 -6.31 -9.60
N ASP A 88 10.88 -6.91 -10.63
CA ASP A 88 12.26 -6.60 -11.03
C ASP A 88 12.36 -5.25 -11.72
N ALA A 89 11.28 -4.77 -12.32
CA ALA A 89 11.20 -3.45 -12.93
C ALA A 89 11.05 -2.30 -11.92
N LEU A 90 10.89 -2.57 -10.62
CA LEU A 90 10.71 -1.52 -9.61
C LEU A 90 11.96 -0.63 -9.52
N PRO A 91 11.81 0.71 -9.56
CA PRO A 91 12.91 1.67 -9.49
C PRO A 91 13.39 1.86 -8.05
N LEU A 92 14.15 0.90 -7.52
CA LEU A 92 14.62 0.90 -6.12
C LEU A 92 15.88 1.75 -5.89
N GLU A 93 16.57 2.20 -6.96
CA GLU A 93 17.79 2.97 -6.80
C GLU A 93 17.54 4.33 -6.13
N GLY A 94 18.24 4.58 -5.04
CA GLY A 94 18.11 5.83 -4.26
C GLY A 94 16.84 5.95 -3.45
N VAL A 95 15.94 4.95 -3.48
CA VAL A 95 14.74 4.91 -2.64
C VAL A 95 15.12 4.77 -1.17
N THR A 96 14.39 5.44 -0.29
CA THR A 96 14.61 5.39 1.16
C THR A 96 13.42 4.80 1.91
N LEU A 97 12.25 4.76 1.29
CA LEU A 97 11.03 4.15 1.84
C LEU A 97 10.17 3.62 0.70
N VAL A 98 9.65 2.40 0.85
CA VAL A 98 8.62 1.85 -0.03
C VAL A 98 7.28 1.86 0.68
N THR A 99 6.21 2.24 -0.03
CA THR A 99 4.86 2.29 0.53
C THR A 99 3.85 1.55 -0.34
N ALA A 100 2.78 1.07 0.29
CA ALA A 100 1.61 0.54 -0.40
C ALA A 100 0.35 0.82 0.42
N SER A 101 -0.76 1.17 -0.24
CA SER A 101 -2.03 1.39 0.43
C SER A 101 -3.17 0.70 -0.30
N ALA A 102 -4.02 -0.02 0.44
CA ALA A 102 -5.13 -0.81 -0.09
C ALA A 102 -4.67 -1.75 -1.23
N LEU A 103 -3.50 -2.36 -1.06
CA LEU A 103 -2.86 -3.21 -2.07
C LEU A 103 -2.67 -4.65 -1.59
N LEU A 104 -2.20 -4.87 -0.37
CA LEU A 104 -1.75 -6.20 0.07
C LEU A 104 -2.86 -7.24 0.10
N ASP A 105 -4.09 -6.83 0.35
CA ASP A 105 -5.27 -7.71 0.33
C ASP A 105 -5.65 -8.17 -1.09
N LEU A 106 -5.16 -7.50 -2.12
CA LEU A 106 -5.34 -7.88 -3.52
C LEU A 106 -4.26 -8.83 -4.04
N MET A 107 -3.17 -9.01 -3.28
CA MET A 107 -1.99 -9.75 -3.71
C MET A 107 -1.97 -11.19 -3.20
N PRO A 108 -1.41 -12.14 -3.97
CA PRO A 108 -1.17 -13.49 -3.49
C PRO A 108 0.05 -13.55 -2.55
N THR A 109 0.10 -14.64 -1.77
CA THR A 109 1.20 -14.89 -0.81
C THR A 109 2.58 -14.82 -1.45
N GLU A 110 2.73 -15.42 -2.63
CA GLU A 110 4.00 -15.52 -3.36
C GLU A 110 4.50 -14.13 -3.78
N TRP A 111 3.60 -13.25 -4.18
CA TRP A 111 3.95 -11.88 -4.53
C TRP A 111 4.46 -11.10 -3.31
N ILE A 112 3.78 -11.22 -2.17
CA ILE A 112 4.21 -10.55 -0.93
C ILE A 112 5.56 -11.10 -0.45
N ALA A 113 5.79 -12.41 -0.57
CA ALA A 113 7.07 -13.02 -0.22
C ALA A 113 8.20 -12.53 -1.15
N ALA A 114 7.94 -12.44 -2.44
CA ALA A 114 8.91 -11.91 -3.41
C ALA A 114 9.24 -10.43 -3.14
N LEU A 115 8.21 -9.59 -2.88
CA LEU A 115 8.42 -8.20 -2.49
C LEU A 115 9.26 -8.10 -1.21
N ALA A 116 8.91 -8.85 -0.16
CA ALA A 116 9.64 -8.83 1.11
C ALA A 116 11.11 -9.22 0.93
N ALA A 117 11.41 -10.29 0.17
CA ALA A 117 12.77 -10.72 -0.13
C ALA A 117 13.55 -9.64 -0.89
N ARG A 118 12.92 -8.99 -1.89
CA ARG A 118 13.53 -7.94 -2.68
C ARG A 118 13.87 -6.70 -1.83
N LEU A 119 12.92 -6.26 -0.98
CA LEU A 119 13.13 -5.11 -0.11
C LEU A 119 14.17 -5.41 0.98
N ALA A 120 14.17 -6.62 1.56
CA ALA A 120 15.21 -7.06 2.50
C ALA A 120 16.59 -7.03 1.85
N GLY A 121 16.72 -7.55 0.62
CA GLY A 121 17.98 -7.54 -0.14
C GLY A 121 18.48 -6.13 -0.45
N ALA A 122 17.58 -5.16 -0.59
CA ALA A 122 17.90 -3.74 -0.80
C ALA A 122 18.04 -2.95 0.52
N GLY A 123 17.73 -3.52 1.67
CA GLY A 123 17.75 -2.84 2.97
C GLY A 123 16.69 -1.74 3.09
N LEU A 124 15.58 -1.84 2.37
CA LEU A 124 14.55 -0.80 2.29
C LEU A 124 13.42 -1.04 3.28
N PRO A 125 13.04 -0.03 4.09
CA PRO A 125 11.86 -0.11 4.93
C PRO A 125 10.57 -0.09 4.10
N PHE A 126 9.51 -0.70 4.63
CA PHE A 126 8.22 -0.79 3.98
C PHE A 126 7.09 -0.31 4.90
N TYR A 127 6.24 0.57 4.40
CA TYR A 127 5.03 1.03 5.08
C TYR A 127 3.80 0.58 4.29
N ALA A 128 2.98 -0.29 4.89
CA ALA A 128 1.71 -0.71 4.32
C ALA A 128 0.53 -0.19 5.17
N ALA A 129 -0.54 0.22 4.50
CA ALA A 129 -1.74 0.72 5.17
C ALA A 129 -3.01 0.33 4.41
N LEU A 130 -4.15 0.37 5.14
CA LEU A 130 -5.50 0.24 4.56
C LEU A 130 -5.75 -1.11 3.86
N SER A 131 -5.05 -2.17 4.25
CA SER A 131 -5.38 -3.52 3.81
C SER A 131 -6.69 -3.98 4.48
N TYR A 132 -7.54 -4.66 3.72
CA TYR A 132 -8.76 -5.23 4.27
C TYR A 132 -8.44 -6.33 5.28
N ASP A 133 -9.10 -6.28 6.44
CA ASP A 133 -8.86 -7.19 7.59
C ASP A 133 -9.97 -8.22 7.80
N GLY A 134 -10.95 -8.26 6.90
CA GLY A 134 -12.07 -9.21 6.97
C GLY A 134 -13.20 -8.80 7.92
N ILE A 135 -13.10 -7.65 8.57
CA ILE A 135 -14.08 -7.20 9.55
C ILE A 135 -15.00 -6.15 8.92
N MET A 136 -16.28 -6.45 8.91
CA MET A 136 -17.33 -5.48 8.57
C MET A 136 -18.32 -5.39 9.72
N ARG A 137 -18.68 -4.16 10.09
CA ARG A 137 -19.67 -3.90 11.15
C ARG A 137 -20.74 -2.96 10.60
N TRP A 138 -21.98 -3.31 10.88
CA TRP A 138 -23.13 -2.49 10.55
C TRP A 138 -23.86 -2.05 11.80
N GLU A 139 -24.49 -0.92 11.75
CA GLU A 139 -25.34 -0.39 12.80
C GLU A 139 -26.69 0.06 12.19
N PRO A 140 -27.81 -0.52 12.64
CA PRO A 140 -27.92 -1.63 13.62
C PRO A 140 -27.43 -2.97 13.02
N GLU A 141 -26.97 -3.87 13.89
CA GLU A 141 -26.65 -5.25 13.50
C GLU A 141 -27.91 -6.00 13.05
N LEU A 142 -27.80 -6.76 11.97
CA LEU A 142 -28.85 -7.59 11.41
C LEU A 142 -28.44 -9.07 11.42
N PRO A 143 -29.41 -10.03 11.54
CA PRO A 143 -29.11 -11.44 11.66
C PRO A 143 -28.27 -12.03 10.51
N ARG A 144 -28.27 -11.42 9.33
CA ARG A 144 -27.54 -11.89 8.15
C ARG A 144 -26.21 -11.21 7.89
N ASP A 145 -25.77 -10.30 8.74
CA ASP A 145 -24.51 -9.58 8.55
C ASP A 145 -23.30 -10.52 8.53
N VAL A 146 -23.35 -11.59 9.35
CA VAL A 146 -22.32 -12.64 9.37
C VAL A 146 -22.23 -13.36 8.03
N ASP A 147 -23.39 -13.71 7.45
CA ASP A 147 -23.44 -14.41 6.15
C ASP A 147 -22.86 -13.51 5.03
N ILE A 148 -23.20 -12.22 5.05
CA ILE A 148 -22.72 -11.23 4.08
C ILE A 148 -21.22 -11.04 4.23
N THR A 149 -20.72 -10.88 5.46
CA THR A 149 -19.27 -10.76 5.73
C THR A 149 -18.53 -12.00 5.25
N SER A 150 -19.04 -13.20 5.52
CA SER A 150 -18.42 -14.45 5.06
C SER A 150 -18.35 -14.51 3.54
N ALA A 151 -19.47 -14.26 2.86
CA ALA A 151 -19.52 -14.27 1.39
C ALA A 151 -18.58 -13.22 0.76
N PHE A 152 -18.50 -12.04 1.37
CA PHE A 152 -17.57 -11.00 0.91
C PHE A 152 -16.12 -11.41 1.12
N ASN A 153 -15.78 -12.00 2.27
CA ASN A 153 -14.44 -12.50 2.56
C ASN A 153 -14.01 -13.59 1.57
N ASP A 154 -14.93 -14.51 1.23
CA ASP A 154 -14.65 -15.53 0.21
C ASP A 154 -14.41 -14.90 -1.17
N HIS A 155 -15.21 -13.89 -1.53
CA HIS A 155 -14.99 -13.15 -2.77
C HIS A 155 -13.64 -12.40 -2.77
N GLN A 156 -13.21 -11.86 -1.63
CA GLN A 156 -11.91 -11.14 -1.53
C GLN A 156 -10.72 -12.07 -1.70
N ARG A 157 -10.84 -13.37 -1.36
CA ARG A 157 -9.79 -14.39 -1.62
C ARG A 157 -9.72 -14.84 -3.08
N GLY A 158 -10.66 -14.39 -3.92
CA GLY A 158 -10.65 -14.70 -5.35
C GLY A 158 -9.46 -14.07 -6.08
N ASP A 159 -9.18 -14.58 -7.29
CA ASP A 159 -8.14 -14.04 -8.16
C ASP A 159 -8.45 -12.58 -8.54
N LYS A 160 -7.49 -11.70 -8.32
CA LYS A 160 -7.53 -10.27 -8.66
C LYS A 160 -6.61 -9.92 -9.85
N GLY A 161 -6.21 -10.92 -10.63
CA GLY A 161 -5.35 -10.76 -11.80
C GLY A 161 -3.89 -11.17 -11.58
N LEU A 162 -3.52 -11.54 -10.33
CA LEU A 162 -2.20 -12.05 -9.98
C LEU A 162 -2.24 -13.45 -9.34
N GLY A 163 -3.41 -14.06 -9.27
CA GLY A 163 -3.67 -15.31 -8.56
C GLY A 163 -4.58 -15.10 -7.34
N PRO A 164 -4.83 -16.16 -6.54
CA PRO A 164 -5.66 -16.07 -5.35
C PRO A 164 -5.12 -15.03 -4.38
N ALA A 165 -5.93 -14.01 -4.07
CA ALA A 165 -5.56 -12.91 -3.19
C ALA A 165 -5.60 -13.33 -1.72
N LEU A 166 -4.78 -12.68 -0.87
CA LEU A 166 -4.83 -12.89 0.57
C LEU A 166 -6.15 -12.41 1.19
N GLY A 167 -6.78 -11.38 0.60
CA GLY A 167 -8.05 -10.85 1.07
C GLY A 167 -8.00 -10.48 2.55
N PRO A 168 -8.94 -11.02 3.38
CA PRO A 168 -9.04 -10.69 4.80
C PRO A 168 -7.82 -11.12 5.63
N ASP A 169 -6.98 -12.01 5.13
CA ASP A 169 -5.83 -12.53 5.86
C ASP A 169 -4.56 -11.69 5.62
N ALA A 170 -4.65 -10.67 4.77
CA ALA A 170 -3.50 -9.90 4.27
C ALA A 170 -2.65 -9.28 5.37
N ALA A 171 -3.26 -8.59 6.33
CA ALA A 171 -2.52 -7.91 7.39
C ALA A 171 -1.69 -8.90 8.25
N THR A 172 -2.30 -10.01 8.64
CA THR A 172 -1.65 -11.04 9.46
C THR A 172 -0.57 -11.79 8.69
N MET A 173 -0.88 -12.20 7.45
CA MET A 173 0.05 -12.97 6.62
C MET A 173 1.22 -12.11 6.14
N ALA A 174 0.98 -10.88 5.70
CA ALA A 174 2.06 -9.97 5.31
C ALA A 174 3.01 -9.69 6.48
N ALA A 175 2.47 -9.39 7.67
CA ALA A 175 3.30 -9.18 8.85
C ALA A 175 4.20 -10.39 9.19
N ARG A 176 3.68 -11.62 9.02
CA ARG A 176 4.46 -12.84 9.19
C ARG A 176 5.55 -12.97 8.12
N ILE A 177 5.19 -12.82 6.85
CA ILE A 177 6.12 -12.96 5.72
C ILE A 177 7.28 -11.96 5.85
N PHE A 178 6.99 -10.70 6.19
CA PHE A 178 8.02 -9.69 6.38
C PHE A 178 8.93 -10.01 7.58
N ARG A 179 8.39 -10.52 8.70
CA ARG A 179 9.24 -11.00 9.83
C ARG A 179 10.15 -12.16 9.40
N ASP A 180 9.61 -13.12 8.67
CA ASP A 180 10.38 -14.28 8.18
C ASP A 180 11.48 -13.83 7.19
N ALA A 181 11.29 -12.71 6.48
CA ALA A 181 12.29 -12.07 5.64
C ALA A 181 13.30 -11.17 6.42
N GLY A 182 13.18 -11.08 7.75
CA GLY A 182 14.13 -10.36 8.61
C GLY A 182 13.74 -8.92 8.97
N PHE A 183 12.51 -8.50 8.67
CA PHE A 183 12.02 -7.16 9.07
C PHE A 183 11.60 -7.14 10.55
N ASP A 184 11.86 -6.00 11.19
CA ASP A 184 11.23 -5.64 12.46
C ASP A 184 9.85 -5.01 12.15
N VAL A 185 8.76 -5.73 12.47
CA VAL A 185 7.40 -5.38 12.06
C VAL A 185 6.60 -4.86 13.25
N HIS A 186 6.05 -3.70 13.08
CA HIS A 186 5.23 -2.97 14.07
C HIS A 186 3.79 -2.82 13.63
#